data_c39a03ed47d8b25c1b79162d9ec2d9a4
#
_entry.id   c39a03ed47d8b25c1b79162d9ec2d9a4
#
_cell.length_a   1.000
_cell.length_b   1.000
_cell.length_c   1.000
_cell.angle_alpha   90.00
_cell.angle_beta   90.00
_cell.angle_gamma   90.00
#
_symmetry.space_group_name_H-M   'P 1'
#
loop_
_entity.id
_entity.type
_entity.pdbx_description
1 polymer ?
#
loop_
_entity_poly.entity_id
_entity_poly.type
_entity_poly.pdbx_seq_one_letter_code
_entity_poly.pdbx_strand_id
1 'polypeptide(L)'
;MLNNLTPSQQQYDRQVAYWLLLCAVVIFGMILLGGVTRLTDSGLSMVDWKPIKGIIPPITQADWQAMFAKYQQFPEYQKTNFTMTLEEFKPIFMYEYLHRMLGRFIGIIFVLPFLFFYFTKRIAHGLTPRLVVMLLLGGSQGLLGWYMVKSGLVDNPHVSQYRLTAHLGLAVFIYGFIVWTVLDLLAPKLSHPKH
;
A
#
# COMPACT_ATOMS: atom_id res chain seq x y z
N MET A 1 14.36 -26.07 -25.89
CA MET A 1 12.95 -26.04 -26.37
C MET A 1 12.57 -24.59 -26.56
N LEU A 2 12.38 -24.16 -27.82
CA LEU A 2 11.94 -22.80 -28.14
C LEU A 2 10.50 -22.64 -27.64
N ASN A 3 10.30 -21.82 -26.61
CA ASN A 3 8.96 -21.43 -26.17
C ASN A 3 8.35 -20.48 -27.22
N ASN A 4 7.84 -21.04 -28.30
CA ASN A 4 6.89 -20.33 -29.15
C ASN A 4 5.61 -20.21 -28.34
N LEU A 5 5.49 -19.10 -27.58
CA LEU A 5 4.23 -18.80 -26.90
C LEU A 5 3.12 -18.73 -27.95
N THR A 6 1.98 -19.35 -27.65
CA THR A 6 0.81 -19.16 -28.50
C THR A 6 0.40 -17.70 -28.51
N PRO A 7 -0.22 -17.19 -29.59
CA PRO A 7 -0.72 -15.80 -29.61
C PRO A 7 -1.64 -15.46 -28.42
N SER A 8 -2.40 -16.43 -27.92
CA SER A 8 -3.23 -16.28 -26.72
C SER A 8 -2.40 -16.07 -25.44
N GLN A 9 -1.27 -16.78 -25.29
CA GLN A 9 -0.41 -16.62 -24.11
C GLN A 9 0.29 -15.25 -24.11
N GLN A 10 0.72 -14.74 -25.24
CA GLN A 10 1.28 -13.39 -25.36
C GLN A 10 0.25 -12.31 -24.96
N GLN A 11 -1.00 -12.51 -25.36
CA GLN A 11 -2.09 -11.61 -24.97
C GLN A 11 -2.33 -11.65 -23.46
N TYR A 12 -2.31 -12.84 -22.83
CA TYR A 12 -2.46 -12.97 -21.38
C TYR A 12 -1.29 -12.36 -20.61
N ASP A 13 -0.06 -12.57 -21.06
CA ASP A 13 1.13 -11.96 -20.48
C ASP A 13 1.04 -10.42 -20.49
N ARG A 14 0.54 -9.83 -21.57
CA ARG A 14 0.27 -8.38 -21.65
C ARG A 14 -0.81 -7.93 -20.68
N GLN A 15 -1.91 -8.68 -20.55
CA GLN A 15 -2.97 -8.34 -19.60
C GLN A 15 -2.46 -8.36 -18.15
N VAL A 16 -1.69 -9.36 -17.78
CA VAL A 16 -1.05 -9.48 -16.47
C VAL A 16 -0.04 -8.35 -16.26
N ALA A 17 0.75 -8.02 -17.28
CA ALA A 17 1.71 -6.91 -17.20
C ALA A 17 1.03 -5.55 -16.99
N TYR A 18 -0.06 -5.26 -17.70
CA TYR A 18 -0.82 -4.01 -17.52
C TYR A 18 -1.50 -3.92 -16.15
N TRP A 19 -2.02 -5.03 -15.65
CA TRP A 19 -2.54 -5.09 -14.28
C TRP A 19 -1.43 -4.81 -13.25
N LEU A 20 -0.26 -5.44 -13.38
CA LEU A 20 0.88 -5.19 -12.49
C LEU A 20 1.40 -3.76 -12.64
N LEU A 21 1.39 -3.18 -13.84
CA LEU A 21 1.75 -1.78 -14.06
C LEU A 21 0.78 -0.84 -13.32
N LEU A 22 -0.52 -1.12 -13.38
CA LEU A 22 -1.51 -0.38 -12.58
C LEU A 22 -1.18 -0.48 -11.08
N CYS A 23 -0.87 -1.68 -10.58
CA CYS A 23 -0.44 -1.84 -9.18
C CYS A 23 0.81 -0.99 -8.87
N ALA A 24 1.81 -0.98 -9.76
CA ALA A 24 3.01 -0.17 -9.59
C ALA A 24 2.71 1.33 -9.53
N VAL A 25 1.86 1.83 -10.42
CA VAL A 25 1.44 3.25 -10.43
C VAL A 25 0.74 3.63 -9.12
N VAL A 26 -0.17 2.78 -8.63
CA VAL A 26 -0.89 3.03 -7.38
C VAL A 26 0.04 2.96 -6.17
N ILE A 27 1.00 2.01 -6.15
CA ILE A 27 2.03 1.91 -5.09
C ILE A 27 2.94 3.13 -5.11
N PHE A 28 3.33 3.63 -6.28
CA PHE A 28 4.11 4.87 -6.39
C PHE A 28 3.34 6.06 -5.78
N GLY A 29 2.06 6.22 -6.12
CA GLY A 29 1.18 7.22 -5.49
C GLY A 29 1.09 7.05 -3.97
N MET A 30 1.06 5.78 -3.49
CA MET A 30 1.06 5.46 -2.06
C MET A 30 2.36 5.89 -1.37
N ILE A 31 3.52 5.71 -2.01
CA ILE A 31 4.82 6.16 -1.49
C ILE A 31 4.84 7.69 -1.36
N LEU A 32 4.34 8.41 -2.37
CA LEU A 32 4.24 9.87 -2.32
C LEU A 32 3.30 10.34 -1.19
N LEU A 33 2.12 9.73 -1.09
CA LEU A 33 1.15 10.05 -0.03
C LEU A 33 1.70 9.73 1.36
N GLY A 34 2.45 8.62 1.50
CA GLY A 34 3.16 8.28 2.74
C GLY A 34 4.22 9.32 3.11
N GLY A 35 4.93 9.85 2.11
CA GLY A 35 5.85 10.98 2.29
C GLY A 35 5.14 12.23 2.81
N VAL A 36 4.01 12.60 2.22
CA VAL A 36 3.18 13.72 2.69
C VAL A 36 2.72 13.48 4.13
N THR A 37 2.17 12.30 4.43
CA THR A 37 1.73 11.91 5.78
C THR A 37 2.87 12.05 6.81
N ARG A 38 4.09 11.71 6.42
CA ARG A 38 5.27 11.85 7.29
C ARG A 38 5.69 13.30 7.48
N LEU A 39 5.72 14.09 6.41
CA LEU A 39 6.17 15.49 6.43
C LEU A 39 5.16 16.43 7.11
N THR A 40 3.90 16.04 7.20
CA THR A 40 2.82 16.77 7.89
C THR A 40 2.57 16.26 9.30
N ASP A 41 3.40 15.34 9.82
CA ASP A 41 3.24 14.65 11.10
C ASP A 41 1.82 14.09 11.32
N SER A 42 1.18 13.62 10.24
CA SER A 42 -0.22 13.14 10.25
C SER A 42 -0.37 11.68 10.66
N GLY A 43 0.73 10.92 10.81
CA GLY A 43 0.70 9.46 10.88
C GLY A 43 0.19 8.84 12.20
N LEU A 44 -0.21 9.64 13.19
CA LEU A 44 -0.75 9.21 14.48
C LEU A 44 -2.13 9.83 14.78
N SER A 45 -2.74 10.52 13.81
CA SER A 45 -4.01 11.22 13.97
C SER A 45 -5.23 10.26 14.06
N MET A 46 -5.14 9.09 13.40
CA MET A 46 -6.17 8.04 13.48
C MET A 46 -5.85 7.04 14.58
N VAL A 47 -6.24 7.32 15.79
CA VAL A 47 -5.94 6.51 16.98
C VAL A 47 -6.69 5.17 17.04
N ASP A 48 -7.82 5.05 16.35
CA ASP A 48 -8.58 3.82 16.27
C ASP A 48 -8.14 2.96 15.06
N TRP A 49 -7.71 1.73 15.34
CA TRP A 49 -7.49 0.74 14.29
C TRP A 49 -8.78 -0.06 14.04
N LYS A 50 -9.56 0.37 13.05
CA LYS A 50 -10.79 -0.32 12.65
C LYS A 50 -10.70 -0.67 11.16
N PRO A 51 -10.24 -1.88 10.79
CA PRO A 51 -10.01 -2.27 9.39
C PRO A 51 -11.26 -2.11 8.51
N ILE A 52 -12.44 -2.46 9.04
CA ILE A 52 -13.72 -2.42 8.30
C ILE A 52 -14.50 -1.15 8.61
N LYS A 53 -14.70 -0.81 9.89
CA LYS A 53 -15.50 0.36 10.29
C LYS A 53 -14.82 1.70 9.98
N GLY A 54 -13.50 1.73 9.80
CA GLY A 54 -12.73 2.92 9.43
C GLY A 54 -12.71 3.23 7.92
N ILE A 55 -13.63 2.66 7.14
CA ILE A 55 -13.76 2.94 5.69
C ILE A 55 -14.53 4.25 5.46
N ILE A 56 -15.47 4.59 6.34
CA ILE A 56 -16.25 5.82 6.22
C ILE A 56 -15.55 6.90 7.07
N PRO A 57 -15.17 8.04 6.48
CA PRO A 57 -14.61 9.15 7.24
C PRO A 57 -15.68 9.83 8.10
N PRO A 58 -15.30 10.66 9.07
CA PRO A 58 -16.25 11.52 9.79
C PRO A 58 -16.99 12.42 8.80
N ILE A 59 -18.34 12.42 8.86
CA ILE A 59 -19.18 13.20 7.93
C ILE A 59 -19.80 14.39 8.65
N THR A 60 -20.33 14.16 9.86
CA THR A 60 -21.00 15.18 10.65
C THR A 60 -20.02 15.93 11.57
N GLN A 61 -20.41 17.12 12.00
CA GLN A 61 -19.63 17.86 13.00
C GLN A 61 -19.48 17.08 14.32
N ALA A 62 -20.49 16.31 14.70
CA ALA A 62 -20.44 15.46 15.89
C ALA A 62 -19.41 14.32 15.72
N ASP A 63 -19.32 13.71 14.52
CA ASP A 63 -18.30 12.68 14.24
C ASP A 63 -16.89 13.26 14.35
N TRP A 64 -16.67 14.46 13.79
CA TRP A 64 -15.37 15.15 13.86
C TRP A 64 -14.99 15.46 15.30
N GLN A 65 -15.92 15.99 16.10
CA GLN A 65 -15.69 16.26 17.52
C GLN A 65 -15.35 14.98 18.29
N ALA A 66 -16.07 13.87 18.01
CA ALA A 66 -15.81 12.59 18.64
C ALA A 66 -14.41 12.02 18.28
N MET A 67 -13.97 12.16 17.01
CA MET A 67 -12.62 11.73 16.60
C MET A 67 -11.53 12.61 17.22
N PHE A 68 -11.74 13.91 17.27
CA PHE A 68 -10.81 14.84 17.90
C PHE A 68 -10.70 14.61 19.41
N ALA A 69 -11.82 14.41 20.11
CA ALA A 69 -11.82 14.09 21.52
C ALA A 69 -11.05 12.80 21.85
N LYS A 70 -11.07 11.81 20.96
CA LYS A 70 -10.23 10.61 21.09
C LYS A 70 -8.75 10.92 20.88
N TYR A 71 -8.40 11.68 19.83
CA TYR A 71 -7.04 12.07 19.55
C TYR A 71 -6.41 12.84 20.72
N GLN A 72 -7.18 13.69 21.39
CA GLN A 72 -6.73 14.46 22.56
C GLN A 72 -6.27 13.60 23.75
N GLN A 73 -6.67 12.33 23.79
CA GLN A 73 -6.27 11.38 24.85
C GLN A 73 -4.90 10.74 24.60
N PHE A 74 -4.28 10.96 23.43
CA PHE A 74 -3.04 10.30 23.04
C PHE A 74 -1.82 11.22 23.19
N PRO A 75 -0.63 10.61 23.37
CA PRO A 75 0.61 11.35 23.64
C PRO A 75 0.96 12.41 22.60
N GLU A 76 0.62 12.20 21.32
CA GLU A 76 0.92 13.18 20.27
C GLU A 76 0.18 14.50 20.52
N TYR A 77 -1.11 14.47 20.83
CA TYR A 77 -1.83 15.69 21.21
C TYR A 77 -1.27 16.27 22.49
N GLN A 78 -1.16 15.45 23.56
CA GLN A 78 -0.82 15.94 24.92
C GLN A 78 0.58 16.53 25.02
N LYS A 79 1.54 16.03 24.22
CA LYS A 79 2.95 16.45 24.30
C LYS A 79 3.38 17.41 23.18
N THR A 80 2.75 17.34 22.01
CA THR A 80 3.18 18.08 20.83
C THR A 80 2.12 19.04 20.31
N ASN A 81 0.86 18.58 20.22
CA ASN A 81 -0.22 19.30 19.54
C ASN A 81 -1.29 19.83 20.51
N PHE A 82 -0.94 20.12 21.76
CA PHE A 82 -1.89 20.47 22.83
C PHE A 82 -2.70 21.76 22.58
N THR A 83 -2.26 22.61 21.66
CA THR A 83 -2.98 23.82 21.23
C THR A 83 -3.79 23.63 19.95
N MET A 84 -3.70 22.44 19.31
CA MET A 84 -4.35 22.16 18.04
C MET A 84 -5.88 22.28 18.15
N THR A 85 -6.47 22.97 17.20
CA THR A 85 -7.91 23.12 17.05
C THR A 85 -8.52 21.97 16.25
N LEU A 86 -9.84 21.82 16.28
CA LEU A 86 -10.55 20.85 15.46
C LEU A 86 -10.28 21.08 13.94
N GLU A 87 -10.21 22.32 13.51
CA GLU A 87 -9.99 22.67 12.10
C GLU A 87 -8.57 22.29 11.62
N GLU A 88 -7.59 22.40 12.48
CA GLU A 88 -6.21 21.95 12.22
C GLU A 88 -6.08 20.42 12.27
N PHE A 89 -6.90 19.75 13.07
CA PHE A 89 -6.94 18.29 13.13
C PHE A 89 -7.49 17.64 11.85
N LYS A 90 -8.50 18.24 11.21
CA LYS A 90 -9.15 17.67 10.02
C LYS A 90 -8.17 17.31 8.90
N PRO A 91 -7.25 18.21 8.45
CA PRO A 91 -6.32 17.87 7.37
C PRO A 91 -5.34 16.73 7.73
N ILE A 92 -4.78 16.70 8.94
CA ILE A 92 -3.86 15.62 9.33
C ILE A 92 -4.61 14.27 9.41
N PHE A 93 -5.83 14.25 9.92
CA PHE A 93 -6.68 13.08 9.88
C PHE A 93 -6.94 12.61 8.45
N MET A 94 -7.24 13.52 7.52
CA MET A 94 -7.54 13.18 6.14
C MET A 94 -6.32 12.62 5.38
N TYR A 95 -5.11 13.12 5.61
CA TYR A 95 -3.90 12.54 5.03
C TYR A 95 -3.69 11.09 5.47
N GLU A 96 -3.82 10.81 6.76
CA GLU A 96 -3.69 9.45 7.28
C GLU A 96 -4.85 8.55 6.80
N TYR A 97 -6.06 9.06 6.77
CA TYR A 97 -7.23 8.36 6.25
C TYR A 97 -7.03 7.94 4.78
N LEU A 98 -6.63 8.86 3.92
CA LEU A 98 -6.39 8.59 2.50
C LEU A 98 -5.25 7.57 2.32
N HIS A 99 -4.18 7.69 3.10
CA HIS A 99 -3.09 6.72 3.09
C HIS A 99 -3.57 5.31 3.46
N ARG A 100 -4.35 5.18 4.53
CA ARG A 100 -4.93 3.89 4.95
C ARG A 100 -5.95 3.34 3.94
N MET A 101 -6.75 4.22 3.30
CA MET A 101 -7.70 3.82 2.25
C MET A 101 -6.98 3.32 1.02
N LEU A 102 -5.97 4.03 0.54
CA LEU A 102 -5.17 3.61 -0.61
C LEU A 102 -4.48 2.27 -0.36
N GLY A 103 -3.99 2.02 0.87
CA GLY A 103 -3.44 0.72 1.26
C GLY A 103 -4.44 -0.43 1.12
N ARG A 104 -5.70 -0.22 1.50
CA ARG A 104 -6.78 -1.21 1.30
C ARG A 104 -7.08 -1.44 -0.18
N PHE A 105 -7.14 -0.35 -0.97
CA PHE A 105 -7.35 -0.42 -2.42
C PHE A 105 -6.24 -1.20 -3.13
N ILE A 106 -4.98 -1.01 -2.75
CA ILE A 106 -3.86 -1.78 -3.31
C ILE A 106 -4.08 -3.28 -3.11
N GLY A 107 -4.51 -3.69 -1.91
CA GLY A 107 -4.84 -5.08 -1.64
C GLY A 107 -5.94 -5.63 -2.56
N ILE A 108 -7.02 -4.88 -2.74
CA ILE A 108 -8.15 -5.26 -3.61
C ILE A 108 -7.72 -5.31 -5.09
N ILE A 109 -7.03 -4.27 -5.58
CA ILE A 109 -6.52 -4.17 -6.97
C ILE A 109 -5.55 -5.31 -7.27
N PHE A 110 -4.80 -5.79 -6.27
CA PHE A 110 -3.90 -6.91 -6.46
C PHE A 110 -4.65 -8.26 -6.39
N VAL A 111 -5.41 -8.50 -5.32
CA VAL A 111 -5.98 -9.82 -5.02
C VAL A 111 -7.07 -10.23 -6.02
N LEU A 112 -8.00 -9.34 -6.36
CA LEU A 112 -9.12 -9.71 -7.23
C LEU A 112 -8.66 -10.12 -8.64
N PRO A 113 -7.80 -9.33 -9.35
CA PRO A 113 -7.30 -9.78 -10.64
C PRO A 113 -6.35 -10.99 -10.54
N PHE A 114 -5.55 -11.12 -9.45
CA PHE A 114 -4.73 -12.30 -9.23
C PHE A 114 -5.58 -13.57 -9.22
N LEU A 115 -6.66 -13.58 -8.43
CA LEU A 115 -7.59 -14.71 -8.38
C LEU A 115 -8.25 -14.95 -9.73
N PHE A 116 -8.71 -13.90 -10.41
CA PHE A 116 -9.28 -14.01 -11.75
C PHE A 116 -8.30 -14.67 -12.74
N PHE A 117 -7.09 -14.17 -12.88
CA PHE A 117 -6.09 -14.74 -13.78
C PHE A 117 -5.67 -16.14 -13.38
N TYR A 118 -5.60 -16.43 -12.08
CA TYR A 118 -5.27 -17.77 -11.57
C TYR A 118 -6.34 -18.81 -11.92
N PHE A 119 -7.60 -18.53 -11.60
CA PHE A 119 -8.70 -19.48 -11.87
C PHE A 119 -9.03 -19.62 -13.36
N THR A 120 -8.80 -18.57 -14.16
CA THR A 120 -8.97 -18.63 -15.62
C THR A 120 -7.74 -19.20 -16.35
N LYS A 121 -6.70 -19.65 -15.62
CA LYS A 121 -5.46 -20.23 -16.14
C LYS A 121 -4.74 -19.33 -17.15
N ARG A 122 -4.77 -18.01 -16.93
CA ARG A 122 -4.13 -17.00 -17.80
C ARG A 122 -2.73 -16.59 -17.33
N ILE A 123 -2.29 -17.11 -16.18
CA ILE A 123 -0.94 -16.83 -15.65
C ILE A 123 0.06 -17.73 -16.36
N ALA A 124 1.14 -17.14 -16.88
CA ALA A 124 2.23 -17.87 -17.48
C ALA A 124 2.84 -18.91 -16.51
N HIS A 125 3.33 -20.02 -17.07
CA HIS A 125 3.98 -21.04 -16.25
C HIS A 125 5.20 -20.46 -15.52
N GLY A 126 5.28 -20.65 -14.20
CA GLY A 126 6.35 -20.13 -13.34
C GLY A 126 6.16 -18.70 -12.84
N LEU A 127 5.12 -17.96 -13.27
CA LEU A 127 4.83 -16.62 -12.76
C LEU A 127 4.05 -16.65 -11.43
N THR A 128 3.23 -17.66 -11.21
CA THR A 128 2.40 -17.79 -9.99
C THR A 128 3.21 -17.65 -8.69
N PRO A 129 4.39 -18.29 -8.51
CA PRO A 129 5.19 -18.10 -7.31
C PRO A 129 5.62 -16.65 -7.07
N ARG A 130 5.98 -15.91 -8.14
CA ARG A 130 6.33 -14.48 -8.04
C ARG A 130 5.14 -13.66 -7.53
N LEU A 131 3.93 -13.91 -8.06
CA LEU A 131 2.70 -13.23 -7.64
C LEU A 131 2.33 -13.56 -6.20
N VAL A 132 2.51 -14.81 -5.77
CA VAL A 132 2.30 -15.21 -4.37
C VAL A 132 3.31 -14.51 -3.45
N VAL A 133 4.59 -14.42 -3.83
CA VAL A 133 5.59 -13.68 -3.07
C VAL A 133 5.21 -12.20 -2.96
N MET A 134 4.75 -11.57 -4.05
CA MET A 134 4.26 -10.19 -4.02
C MET A 134 3.08 -10.01 -3.05
N LEU A 135 2.13 -10.97 -3.03
CA LEU A 135 1.00 -10.97 -2.10
C LEU A 135 1.46 -11.04 -0.64
N LEU A 136 2.40 -11.94 -0.34
CA LEU A 136 2.95 -12.11 1.01
C LEU A 136 3.74 -10.85 1.46
N LEU A 137 4.53 -10.28 0.56
CA LEU A 137 5.24 -9.02 0.83
C LEU A 137 4.26 -7.86 1.07
N GLY A 138 3.18 -7.78 0.27
CA GLY A 138 2.12 -6.79 0.48
C GLY A 138 1.41 -6.95 1.83
N GLY A 139 1.11 -8.18 2.24
CA GLY A 139 0.60 -8.49 3.58
C GLY A 139 1.56 -8.07 4.69
N SER A 140 2.85 -8.39 4.53
CA SER A 140 3.91 -7.99 5.46
C SER A 140 4.05 -6.46 5.56
N GLN A 141 3.89 -5.75 4.44
CA GLN A 141 3.88 -4.29 4.38
C GLN A 141 2.74 -3.70 5.22
N GLY A 142 1.53 -4.28 5.13
CA GLY A 142 0.39 -3.88 5.96
C GLY A 142 0.62 -4.11 7.45
N LEU A 143 1.17 -5.27 7.83
CA LEU A 143 1.51 -5.59 9.21
C LEU A 143 2.59 -4.65 9.78
N LEU A 144 3.61 -4.35 8.99
CA LEU A 144 4.69 -3.45 9.39
C LEU A 144 4.17 -2.02 9.59
N GLY A 145 3.27 -1.54 8.71
CA GLY A 145 2.62 -0.25 8.86
C GLY A 145 1.75 -0.17 10.12
N TRP A 146 0.96 -1.21 10.38
CA TRP A 146 0.18 -1.30 11.62
C TRP A 146 1.06 -1.27 12.87
N TYR A 147 2.14 -2.06 12.89
CA TYR A 147 3.08 -2.10 14.00
C TYR A 147 3.77 -0.75 14.24
N MET A 148 4.13 -0.06 13.15
CA MET A 148 4.73 1.27 13.19
C MET A 148 3.83 2.28 13.89
N VAL A 149 2.56 2.37 13.49
CA VAL A 149 1.57 3.30 14.07
C VAL A 149 1.25 2.91 15.52
N LYS A 150 0.93 1.64 15.77
CA LYS A 150 0.59 1.18 17.12
C LYS A 150 1.67 1.51 18.15
N SER A 151 2.92 1.38 17.77
CA SER A 151 4.04 1.65 18.67
C SER A 151 4.30 3.14 18.91
N GLY A 152 3.87 4.03 17.99
CA GLY A 152 3.94 5.48 18.19
C GLY A 152 2.83 6.04 19.08
N LEU A 153 1.76 5.27 19.30
CA LEU A 153 0.62 5.68 20.12
C LEU A 153 0.78 5.36 21.63
N VAL A 154 1.86 4.65 22.05
CA VAL A 154 1.99 4.20 23.45
C VAL A 154 2.67 5.26 24.31
N ASP A 155 3.94 5.59 24.10
CA ASP A 155 4.70 6.45 25.00
C ASP A 155 5.40 7.61 24.32
N ASN A 156 5.80 7.44 23.06
CA ASN A 156 6.56 8.41 22.30
C ASN A 156 5.69 8.93 21.15
N PRO A 157 5.40 10.25 21.06
CA PRO A 157 4.55 10.82 20.02
C PRO A 157 5.19 10.84 18.63
N HIS A 158 6.31 10.15 18.45
CA HIS A 158 7.01 10.07 17.16
C HIS A 158 7.08 8.65 16.65
N VAL A 159 6.78 8.48 15.36
CA VAL A 159 7.02 7.23 14.65
C VAL A 159 8.55 6.97 14.60
N SER A 160 8.97 5.80 15.05
CA SER A 160 10.38 5.41 15.01
C SER A 160 10.95 5.48 13.60
N GLN A 161 12.04 6.21 13.43
CA GLN A 161 12.75 6.33 12.15
C GLN A 161 13.19 4.98 11.58
N TYR A 162 13.57 4.02 12.42
CA TYR A 162 13.96 2.67 11.99
C TYR A 162 12.77 1.89 11.41
N ARG A 163 11.61 1.98 12.05
CA ARG A 163 10.38 1.33 11.56
C ARG A 163 9.87 1.98 10.29
N LEU A 164 9.95 3.31 10.19
CA LEU A 164 9.64 4.05 8.98
C LEU A 164 10.56 3.66 7.83
N THR A 165 11.87 3.57 8.07
CA THR A 165 12.85 3.13 7.08
C THR A 165 12.58 1.70 6.61
N ALA A 166 12.25 0.79 7.53
CA ALA A 166 11.89 -0.58 7.17
C ALA A 166 10.61 -0.64 6.32
N HIS A 167 9.58 0.12 6.71
CA HIS A 167 8.31 0.19 5.97
C HIS A 167 8.49 0.79 4.57
N LEU A 168 9.20 1.91 4.45
CA LEU A 168 9.50 2.54 3.16
C LEU A 168 10.41 1.65 2.30
N GLY A 169 11.45 1.06 2.88
CA GLY A 169 12.37 0.17 2.17
C GLY A 169 11.65 -1.05 1.59
N LEU A 170 10.75 -1.66 2.36
CA LEU A 170 9.92 -2.76 1.87
C LEU A 170 8.97 -2.30 0.75
N ALA A 171 8.36 -1.11 0.87
CA ALA A 171 7.49 -0.55 -0.17
C ALA A 171 8.26 -0.35 -1.49
N VAL A 172 9.46 0.24 -1.44
CA VAL A 172 10.33 0.44 -2.61
C VAL A 172 10.78 -0.90 -3.21
N PHE A 173 11.10 -1.89 -2.36
CA PHE A 173 11.44 -3.24 -2.81
C PHE A 173 10.27 -3.90 -3.58
N ILE A 174 9.05 -3.85 -3.01
CA ILE A 174 7.84 -4.38 -3.66
C ILE A 174 7.60 -3.68 -4.99
N TYR A 175 7.69 -2.34 -5.02
CA TYR A 175 7.57 -1.54 -6.23
C TYR A 175 8.55 -2.00 -7.31
N GLY A 176 9.84 -2.07 -6.97
CA GLY A 176 10.89 -2.52 -7.90
C GLY A 176 10.68 -3.94 -8.39
N PHE A 177 10.22 -4.85 -7.52
CA PHE A 177 9.92 -6.24 -7.89
C PHE A 177 8.75 -6.35 -8.86
N ILE A 178 7.70 -5.54 -8.67
CA ILE A 178 6.57 -5.47 -9.60
C ILE A 178 7.03 -4.89 -10.95
N VAL A 179 7.75 -3.77 -10.96
CA VAL A 179 8.25 -3.14 -12.18
C VAL A 179 9.17 -4.09 -12.96
N TRP A 180 10.09 -4.77 -12.27
CA TRP A 180 10.93 -5.78 -12.90
C TRP A 180 10.10 -6.89 -13.56
N THR A 181 9.07 -7.40 -12.86
CA THR A 181 8.20 -8.43 -13.43
C THR A 181 7.41 -7.92 -14.64
N VAL A 182 6.96 -6.66 -14.63
CA VAL A 182 6.30 -6.02 -15.79
C VAL A 182 7.26 -5.97 -16.99
N LEU A 183 8.49 -5.53 -16.77
CA LEU A 183 9.50 -5.46 -17.83
C LEU A 183 9.82 -6.84 -18.39
N ASP A 184 9.95 -7.86 -17.53
CA ASP A 184 10.19 -9.26 -17.93
C ASP A 184 9.04 -9.83 -18.80
N LEU A 185 7.78 -9.46 -18.48
CA LEU A 185 6.62 -9.88 -19.26
C LEU A 185 6.47 -9.14 -20.60
N LEU A 186 6.87 -7.87 -20.66
CA LEU A 186 6.75 -7.04 -21.87
C LEU A 186 7.99 -7.10 -22.75
N ALA A 187 9.14 -7.56 -22.23
CA ALA A 187 10.37 -7.68 -23.00
C ALA A 187 10.18 -8.60 -24.22
N PRO A 188 10.71 -8.23 -25.38
CA PRO A 188 10.76 -9.12 -26.52
C PRO A 188 11.53 -10.38 -26.13
N LYS A 189 10.91 -11.54 -26.24
CA LYS A 189 11.62 -12.81 -26.04
C LYS A 189 12.56 -12.99 -27.21
N LEU A 190 13.82 -12.60 -27.02
CA LEU A 190 14.87 -12.78 -28.01
C LEU A 190 14.97 -14.26 -28.39
N SER A 191 14.72 -14.59 -29.64
CA SER A 191 15.01 -15.91 -30.19
C SER A 191 16.55 -16.00 -30.28
N HIS A 192 17.19 -16.75 -29.38
CA HIS A 192 18.57 -17.10 -29.58
C HIS A 192 18.67 -17.91 -30.88
N PRO A 193 19.50 -17.47 -31.87
CA PRO A 193 19.74 -18.29 -33.02
C PRO A 193 20.39 -19.61 -32.56
N LYS A 194 19.86 -20.71 -33.08
CA LYS A 194 20.48 -22.03 -32.87
C LYS A 194 21.82 -21.99 -33.59
N HIS A 195 22.91 -22.06 -32.87
CA HIS A 195 24.20 -22.50 -33.40
C HIS A 195 24.27 -24.01 -33.40
#